data_72468417a2b41fe21e381a1dd01bad85
#
_entry.id   72468417a2b41fe21e381a1dd01bad85
#
_cell.length_a   1.000
_cell.length_b   1.000
_cell.length_c   1.000
_cell.angle_alpha   90.00
_cell.angle_beta   90.00
_cell.angle_gamma   90.00
#
_symmetry.space_group_name_H-M   'P 1'
#
loop_
_entity.id
_entity.type
_entity.pdbx_description
1 polymer ?
#
loop_
_entity_poly.entity_id
_entity_poly.type
_entity_poly.pdbx_seq_one_letter_code
_entity_poly.pdbx_strand_id
1 'polypeptide(L)'
;MKKIEIPALYKKWHVDRGYELESLFEQLTEQFDIRSVLYPGCYVHITPSFYIPRAVYVDMELPAKKFFDDPSVLEYIESRKTYKEKSEVTFYHQSYEELIDEPRESFDLVISQYAGFISEPTKRYLKKGGVLMVNNSHGDAGLASIDKDFNLVAVFGQSGISEKNLDQYFIPKKKTEVTTKYLKDLGRSIGYTKTASNYIFEKVT
;
A
#
# COMPACT_ATOMS: atom_id res chain seq x y z
N MET A 1 -11.37 21.74 24.47
CA MET A 1 -10.57 20.63 23.91
C MET A 1 -9.41 21.26 23.13
N LYS A 2 -8.17 20.80 23.36
CA LYS A 2 -6.99 21.27 22.59
C LYS A 2 -7.19 20.81 21.14
N LYS A 3 -7.09 21.73 20.18
CA LYS A 3 -7.17 21.39 18.75
C LYS A 3 -5.93 20.57 18.40
N ILE A 4 -6.11 19.33 17.96
CA ILE A 4 -5.01 18.49 17.48
C ILE A 4 -4.60 19.00 16.11
N GLU A 5 -3.33 19.37 15.96
CA GLU A 5 -2.80 19.91 14.71
C GLU A 5 -2.40 18.78 13.76
N ILE A 6 -2.56 19.03 12.46
CA ILE A 6 -2.13 18.09 11.42
C ILE A 6 -0.59 18.07 11.41
N PRO A 7 0.06 16.91 11.52
CA PRO A 7 1.52 16.82 11.44
C PRO A 7 2.05 17.46 10.14
N ALA A 8 3.01 18.38 10.26
CA ALA A 8 3.40 19.27 9.18
C ALA A 8 3.86 18.55 7.89
N LEU A 9 4.63 17.46 8.03
CA LEU A 9 5.07 16.70 6.85
C LEU A 9 3.91 15.94 6.18
N TYR A 10 3.00 15.34 6.97
CA TYR A 10 1.81 14.71 6.42
C TYR A 10 0.92 15.72 5.70
N LYS A 11 0.69 16.88 6.33
CA LYS A 11 -0.05 17.98 5.70
C LYS A 11 0.55 18.36 4.35
N LYS A 12 1.85 18.65 4.32
CA LYS A 12 2.57 19.08 3.11
C LYS A 12 2.49 18.07 1.96
N TRP A 13 2.65 16.76 2.27
CA TRP A 13 2.83 15.75 1.25
C TRP A 13 1.52 15.06 0.84
N HIS A 14 0.52 15.04 1.70
CA HIS A 14 -0.73 14.33 1.46
C HIS A 14 -1.94 15.27 1.45
N VAL A 15 -2.18 16.03 2.52
CA VAL A 15 -3.38 16.90 2.62
C VAL A 15 -3.35 18.02 1.58
N ASP A 16 -2.29 18.83 1.54
CA ASP A 16 -2.18 19.97 0.62
C ASP A 16 -2.12 19.55 -0.86
N ARG A 17 -1.86 18.29 -1.14
CA ARG A 17 -1.80 17.71 -2.49
C ARG A 17 -3.06 16.93 -2.86
N GLY A 18 -4.01 16.76 -1.94
CA GLY A 18 -5.19 15.91 -2.15
C GLY A 18 -4.84 14.44 -2.36
N TYR A 19 -3.76 13.96 -1.71
CA TYR A 19 -3.22 12.62 -1.89
C TYR A 19 -3.33 11.78 -0.61
N GLU A 20 -4.38 11.99 0.16
CA GLU A 20 -4.66 11.21 1.38
C GLU A 20 -5.20 9.81 1.07
N LEU A 21 -5.88 9.65 -0.05
CA LEU A 21 -6.50 8.39 -0.49
C LEU A 21 -7.54 7.84 0.51
N GLU A 22 -8.19 8.70 1.30
CA GLU A 22 -9.15 8.29 2.33
C GLU A 22 -10.26 7.39 1.76
N SER A 23 -10.89 7.81 0.64
CA SER A 23 -11.94 7.02 -0.01
C SER A 23 -11.46 5.62 -0.46
N LEU A 24 -10.18 5.47 -0.80
CA LEU A 24 -9.63 4.16 -1.14
C LEU A 24 -9.55 3.25 0.10
N PHE A 25 -9.03 3.78 1.22
CA PHE A 25 -8.89 2.99 2.45
C PHE A 25 -10.25 2.67 3.09
N GLU A 26 -11.20 3.60 3.05
CA GLU A 26 -12.58 3.38 3.47
C GLU A 26 -13.19 2.20 2.70
N GLN A 27 -13.20 2.26 1.37
CA GLN A 27 -13.75 1.20 0.52
C GLN A 27 -13.00 -0.13 0.67
N LEU A 28 -11.67 -0.11 0.84
CA LEU A 28 -10.89 -1.31 1.07
C LEU A 28 -11.30 -2.02 2.37
N THR A 29 -11.46 -1.28 3.47
CA THR A 29 -11.84 -1.84 4.76
C THR A 29 -13.32 -2.23 4.85
N GLU A 30 -14.18 -1.67 3.99
CA GLU A 30 -15.57 -2.11 3.83
C GLU A 30 -15.69 -3.40 3.02
N GLN A 31 -14.82 -3.58 1.99
CA GLN A 31 -14.92 -4.71 1.07
C GLN A 31 -14.09 -5.92 1.52
N PHE A 32 -12.98 -5.67 2.22
CA PHE A 32 -12.07 -6.72 2.71
C PHE A 32 -11.96 -6.61 4.24
N ASP A 33 -11.89 -7.74 4.93
CA ASP A 33 -11.70 -7.79 6.39
C ASP A 33 -10.24 -7.47 6.75
N ILE A 34 -9.88 -6.19 6.73
CA ILE A 34 -8.52 -5.70 6.94
C ILE A 34 -8.38 -5.14 8.35
N ARG A 35 -7.57 -5.79 9.18
CA ARG A 35 -7.27 -5.39 10.55
C ARG A 35 -5.80 -5.04 10.77
N SER A 36 -4.94 -5.41 9.82
CA SER A 36 -3.49 -5.22 9.89
C SER A 36 -2.92 -4.86 8.53
N VAL A 37 -2.01 -3.86 8.50
CA VAL A 37 -1.36 -3.39 7.28
C VAL A 37 0.15 -3.28 7.43
N LEU A 38 0.88 -3.70 6.41
CA LEU A 38 2.30 -3.42 6.21
C LEU A 38 2.46 -2.43 5.05
N TYR A 39 3.09 -1.30 5.31
CA TYR A 39 3.32 -0.25 4.31
C TYR A 39 4.80 0.10 4.16
N PRO A 40 5.51 -0.60 3.29
CA PRO A 40 6.89 -0.30 2.94
C PRO A 40 7.01 0.89 1.98
N GLY A 41 8.05 1.70 2.14
CA GLY A 41 8.24 2.93 1.35
C GLY A 41 7.14 3.96 1.58
N CYS A 42 6.65 4.02 2.84
CA CYS A 42 5.49 4.83 3.22
C CYS A 42 5.78 6.33 3.28
N TYR A 43 7.06 6.70 3.40
CA TYR A 43 7.49 8.04 3.80
C TYR A 43 6.72 8.51 5.04
N VAL A 44 5.74 9.42 4.88
CA VAL A 44 4.93 9.96 5.98
C VAL A 44 3.42 9.75 5.75
N HIS A 45 3.04 8.80 4.91
CA HIS A 45 1.64 8.54 4.55
C HIS A 45 0.95 7.68 5.62
N ILE A 46 0.29 8.31 6.57
CA ILE A 46 -0.35 7.66 7.72
C ILE A 46 -1.85 7.40 7.55
N THR A 47 -2.45 7.75 6.41
CA THR A 47 -3.90 7.56 6.17
C THR A 47 -4.37 6.13 6.42
N PRO A 48 -3.62 5.04 6.11
CA PRO A 48 -4.05 3.69 6.45
C PRO A 48 -4.41 3.52 7.93
N SER A 49 -3.68 4.18 8.84
CA SER A 49 -3.94 4.10 10.28
C SER A 49 -5.23 4.79 10.74
N PHE A 50 -5.93 5.52 9.88
CA PHE A 50 -7.25 6.06 10.21
C PHE A 50 -8.35 5.00 10.07
N TYR A 51 -8.10 3.95 9.30
CA TYR A 51 -9.07 2.90 8.95
C TYR A 51 -8.67 1.53 9.49
N ILE A 52 -7.38 1.28 9.72
CA ILE A 52 -6.81 -0.03 10.05
C ILE A 52 -6.13 0.06 11.42
N PRO A 53 -6.56 -0.74 12.42
CA PRO A 53 -6.09 -0.60 13.80
C PRO A 53 -4.61 -0.95 14.02
N ARG A 54 -4.06 -1.93 13.28
CA ARG A 54 -2.64 -2.29 13.35
C ARG A 54 -1.93 -1.90 12.05
N ALA A 55 -0.99 -0.96 12.13
CA ALA A 55 -0.21 -0.51 11.00
C ALA A 55 1.30 -0.57 11.27
N VAL A 56 2.02 -1.24 10.39
CA VAL A 56 3.48 -1.31 10.39
C VAL A 56 4.01 -0.58 9.17
N TYR A 57 4.83 0.42 9.41
CA TYR A 57 5.45 1.28 8.41
C TYR A 57 6.93 0.98 8.31
N VAL A 58 7.47 0.96 7.09
CA VAL A 58 8.90 0.72 6.85
C VAL A 58 9.42 1.77 5.88
N ASP A 59 10.43 2.52 6.27
CA ASP A 59 11.08 3.49 5.37
C ASP A 59 12.52 3.74 5.82
N MET A 60 13.41 3.99 4.86
CA MET A 60 14.82 4.29 5.14
C MET A 60 15.12 5.79 5.26
N GLU A 61 14.14 6.66 4.96
CA GLU A 61 14.31 8.09 4.96
C GLU A 61 14.35 8.66 6.39
N LEU A 62 15.39 9.41 6.72
CA LEU A 62 15.54 10.04 8.04
C LEU A 62 14.38 11.01 8.40
N PRO A 63 13.81 11.77 7.46
CA PRO A 63 12.61 12.56 7.75
C PRO A 63 11.40 11.71 8.15
N ALA A 64 11.22 10.51 7.57
CA ALA A 64 10.16 9.59 7.96
C ALA A 64 10.39 9.09 9.40
N LYS A 65 11.62 8.69 9.74
CA LYS A 65 11.95 8.30 11.12
C LYS A 65 11.59 9.40 12.13
N LYS A 66 12.05 10.64 11.90
CA LYS A 66 11.73 11.76 12.79
C LYS A 66 10.25 12.05 12.91
N PHE A 67 9.50 11.82 11.83
CA PHE A 67 8.06 11.98 11.80
C PHE A 67 7.37 10.93 12.68
N PHE A 68 7.71 9.66 12.55
CA PHE A 68 7.11 8.59 13.35
C PHE A 68 7.59 8.58 14.81
N ASP A 69 8.75 9.16 15.12
CA ASP A 69 9.24 9.36 16.49
C ASP A 69 8.46 10.48 17.24
N ASP A 70 7.72 11.35 16.53
CA ASP A 70 6.95 12.44 17.13
C ASP A 70 5.61 11.92 17.69
N PRO A 71 5.38 12.02 19.01
CA PRO A 71 4.12 11.56 19.63
C PRO A 71 2.87 12.23 19.06
N SER A 72 2.99 13.46 18.51
CA SER A 72 1.86 14.17 17.91
C SER A 72 1.26 13.45 16.70
N VAL A 73 2.05 12.59 16.02
CA VAL A 73 1.58 11.76 14.91
C VAL A 73 0.57 10.73 15.38
N LEU A 74 0.88 10.03 16.49
CA LEU A 74 -0.05 9.07 17.07
C LEU A 74 -1.29 9.75 17.65
N GLU A 75 -1.13 10.92 18.29
CA GLU A 75 -2.26 11.72 18.76
C GLU A 75 -3.18 12.14 17.60
N TYR A 76 -2.61 12.50 16.46
CA TYR A 76 -3.37 12.85 15.27
C TYR A 76 -4.10 11.62 14.69
N ILE A 77 -3.43 10.46 14.59
CA ILE A 77 -4.06 9.20 14.17
C ILE A 77 -5.25 8.86 15.08
N GLU A 78 -5.06 8.89 16.39
CA GLU A 78 -6.13 8.62 17.38
C GLU A 78 -7.33 9.58 17.21
N SER A 79 -7.09 10.82 16.78
CA SER A 79 -8.16 11.80 16.53
C SER A 79 -8.93 11.59 15.23
N ARG A 80 -8.33 10.86 14.28
CA ARG A 80 -8.88 10.65 12.92
C ARG A 80 -9.42 9.25 12.70
N LYS A 81 -9.07 8.29 13.53
CA LYS A 81 -9.45 6.89 13.35
C LYS A 81 -10.96 6.66 13.34
N THR A 82 -11.40 5.70 12.55
CA THR A 82 -12.80 5.32 12.38
C THR A 82 -13.21 4.07 13.19
N TYR A 83 -12.25 3.38 13.80
CA TYR A 83 -12.43 2.17 14.61
C TYR A 83 -12.31 2.48 16.12
N LYS A 84 -12.74 1.53 16.98
CA LYS A 84 -12.83 1.74 18.44
C LYS A 84 -11.54 1.39 19.19
N GLU A 85 -10.78 0.43 18.70
CA GLU A 85 -9.57 -0.08 19.31
C GLU A 85 -8.48 1.01 19.38
N LYS A 86 -7.55 0.88 20.31
CA LYS A 86 -6.36 1.73 20.33
C LYS A 86 -5.53 1.45 19.07
N SER A 87 -5.02 2.50 18.43
CA SER A 87 -4.14 2.34 17.27
C SER A 87 -2.79 1.73 17.67
N GLU A 88 -2.39 0.68 16.96
CA GLU A 88 -1.08 0.04 17.08
C GLU A 88 -0.24 0.45 15.87
N VAL A 89 0.68 1.39 16.07
CA VAL A 89 1.55 1.92 15.01
C VAL A 89 2.99 1.57 15.35
N THR A 90 3.64 0.86 14.44
CA THR A 90 5.08 0.52 14.51
C THR A 90 5.79 1.09 13.29
N PHE A 91 6.99 1.62 13.48
CA PHE A 91 7.84 2.10 12.40
C PHE A 91 9.22 1.45 12.45
N TYR A 92 9.64 0.88 11.32
CA TYR A 92 10.98 0.34 11.11
C TYR A 92 11.79 1.29 10.22
N HIS A 93 12.86 1.84 10.75
CA HIS A 93 13.81 2.68 9.99
C HIS A 93 14.84 1.79 9.29
N GLN A 94 14.47 1.19 8.20
CA GLN A 94 15.33 0.29 7.41
C GLN A 94 14.82 0.15 5.97
N SER A 95 15.58 -0.54 5.12
CA SER A 95 15.12 -0.95 3.80
C SER A 95 14.03 -2.02 3.91
N TYR A 96 13.01 -1.94 3.07
CA TYR A 96 12.00 -2.99 2.94
C TYR A 96 12.53 -4.29 2.29
N GLU A 97 13.72 -4.26 1.72
CA GLU A 97 14.41 -5.45 1.23
C GLU A 97 15.01 -6.28 2.37
N GLU A 98 15.25 -5.66 3.52
CA GLU A 98 15.69 -6.32 4.73
C GLU A 98 14.52 -6.98 5.45
N LEU A 99 14.83 -8.01 6.25
CA LEU A 99 13.83 -8.66 7.10
C LEU A 99 13.41 -7.72 8.23
N ILE A 100 12.12 -7.53 8.37
CA ILE A 100 11.54 -6.86 9.54
C ILE A 100 11.18 -7.88 10.61
N ASP A 101 11.17 -7.45 11.87
CA ASP A 101 10.84 -8.31 13.03
C ASP A 101 9.30 -8.46 13.16
N GLU A 102 8.71 -9.05 12.12
CA GLU A 102 7.29 -9.36 12.04
C GLU A 102 7.09 -10.81 11.63
N PRO A 103 6.07 -11.50 12.17
CA PRO A 103 5.78 -12.87 11.79
C PRO A 103 5.42 -12.99 10.31
N ARG A 104 5.72 -14.12 9.70
CA ARG A 104 5.18 -14.44 8.38
C ARG A 104 3.66 -14.51 8.43
N GLU A 105 3.01 -14.14 7.32
CA GLU A 105 1.55 -14.22 7.14
C GLU A 105 0.77 -13.57 8.30
N SER A 106 1.22 -12.38 8.73
CA SER A 106 0.64 -11.63 9.85
C SER A 106 -0.16 -10.40 9.43
N PHE A 107 -0.13 -10.03 8.14
CA PHE A 107 -0.84 -8.86 7.63
C PHE A 107 -1.98 -9.23 6.68
N ASP A 108 -3.09 -8.52 6.80
CA ASP A 108 -4.25 -8.63 5.91
C ASP A 108 -4.06 -7.80 4.64
N LEU A 109 -3.27 -6.71 4.74
CA LEU A 109 -2.96 -5.80 3.64
C LEU A 109 -1.45 -5.52 3.57
N VAL A 110 -0.90 -5.55 2.36
CA VAL A 110 0.40 -4.93 2.01
C VAL A 110 0.15 -3.80 1.03
N ILE A 111 0.79 -2.65 1.26
CA ILE A 111 0.69 -1.48 0.37
C ILE A 111 2.01 -1.29 -0.39
N SER A 112 1.92 -1.17 -1.72
CA SER A 112 3.02 -0.83 -2.61
C SER A 112 2.68 0.44 -3.40
N GLN A 113 3.23 1.58 -2.96
CA GLN A 113 2.93 2.90 -3.54
C GLN A 113 4.23 3.66 -3.79
N TYR A 114 4.59 3.88 -5.05
CA TYR A 114 5.70 4.73 -5.48
C TYR A 114 7.11 4.40 -4.93
N ALA A 115 7.34 3.21 -4.41
CA ALA A 115 8.57 2.85 -3.70
C ALA A 115 9.38 1.70 -4.36
N GLY A 116 9.07 1.33 -5.58
CA GLY A 116 9.78 0.27 -6.30
C GLY A 116 9.06 -1.06 -6.33
N PHE A 117 9.82 -2.16 -6.26
CA PHE A 117 9.28 -3.53 -6.29
C PHE A 117 9.07 -4.05 -4.86
N ILE A 118 7.93 -3.71 -4.28
CA ILE A 118 7.55 -4.05 -2.90
C ILE A 118 6.93 -5.45 -2.80
N SER A 119 6.16 -5.86 -3.82
CA SER A 119 5.34 -7.08 -3.78
C SER A 119 6.17 -8.32 -3.47
N GLU A 120 7.35 -8.46 -4.08
CA GLU A 120 8.18 -9.66 -3.95
C GLU A 120 8.82 -9.81 -2.54
N PRO A 121 9.57 -8.82 -1.98
CA PRO A 121 10.18 -8.98 -0.67
C PRO A 121 9.15 -9.07 0.47
N THR A 122 7.96 -8.47 0.32
CA THR A 122 6.96 -8.39 1.37
C THR A 122 5.87 -9.44 1.30
N LYS A 123 5.75 -10.19 0.21
CA LYS A 123 4.78 -11.29 0.02
C LYS A 123 4.76 -12.27 1.20
N ARG A 124 5.92 -12.53 1.82
CA ARG A 124 6.05 -13.44 2.97
C ARG A 124 5.26 -13.01 4.21
N TYR A 125 5.00 -11.71 4.36
CA TYR A 125 4.28 -11.14 5.50
C TYR A 125 2.78 -11.07 5.26
N LEU A 126 2.34 -11.13 4.00
CA LEU A 126 0.93 -11.14 3.64
C LEU A 126 0.32 -12.51 3.91
N LYS A 127 -0.82 -12.55 4.61
CA LYS A 127 -1.60 -13.76 4.84
C LYS A 127 -2.09 -14.35 3.52
N LYS A 128 -2.31 -15.64 3.49
CA LYS A 128 -3.14 -16.26 2.46
C LYS A 128 -4.56 -15.68 2.56
N GLY A 129 -5.15 -15.27 1.44
CA GLY A 129 -6.40 -14.53 1.38
C GLY A 129 -6.26 -13.03 1.72
N GLY A 130 -5.08 -12.58 2.17
CA GLY A 130 -4.79 -11.17 2.33
C GLY A 130 -4.56 -10.48 0.98
N VAL A 131 -4.63 -9.15 0.97
CA VAL A 131 -4.57 -8.36 -0.27
C VAL A 131 -3.32 -7.49 -0.37
N LEU A 132 -2.77 -7.43 -1.57
CA LEU A 132 -1.74 -6.47 -1.98
C LEU A 132 -2.44 -5.32 -2.73
N MET A 133 -2.36 -4.11 -2.20
CA MET A 133 -2.75 -2.90 -2.93
C MET A 133 -1.51 -2.27 -3.55
N VAL A 134 -1.50 -2.12 -4.86
CA VAL A 134 -0.31 -1.68 -5.58
C VAL A 134 -0.65 -0.70 -6.70
N ASN A 135 0.15 0.38 -6.85
CA ASN A 135 0.15 1.17 -8.07
C ASN A 135 1.20 0.64 -9.06
N ASN A 136 1.15 1.12 -10.30
CA ASN A 136 2.08 0.64 -11.33
C ASN A 136 3.16 1.66 -11.72
N SER A 137 3.54 2.55 -10.81
CA SER A 137 4.53 3.61 -11.10
C SER A 137 5.91 3.06 -11.46
N HIS A 138 6.36 2.03 -10.76
CA HIS A 138 7.65 1.34 -10.95
C HIS A 138 7.53 -0.02 -11.66
N GLY A 139 6.31 -0.44 -12.02
CA GLY A 139 6.08 -1.75 -12.66
C GLY A 139 5.71 -2.87 -11.69
N ASP A 140 5.57 -2.60 -10.40
CA ASP A 140 5.31 -3.60 -9.37
C ASP A 140 3.93 -4.28 -9.54
N ALA A 141 2.90 -3.53 -9.95
CA ALA A 141 1.61 -4.14 -10.30
C ALA A 141 1.73 -5.10 -11.51
N GLY A 142 2.58 -4.76 -12.48
CA GLY A 142 2.91 -5.65 -13.58
C GLY A 142 3.62 -6.93 -13.10
N LEU A 143 4.51 -6.80 -12.11
CA LEU A 143 5.19 -7.94 -11.50
C LEU A 143 4.20 -8.83 -10.75
N ALA A 144 3.33 -8.25 -9.93
CA ALA A 144 2.27 -8.99 -9.23
C ALA A 144 1.32 -9.71 -10.20
N SER A 145 1.03 -9.11 -11.37
CA SER A 145 0.12 -9.69 -12.36
C SER A 145 0.63 -10.98 -13.02
N ILE A 146 1.94 -11.21 -12.99
CA ILE A 146 2.56 -12.44 -13.53
C ILE A 146 3.05 -13.40 -12.44
N ASP A 147 2.91 -13.02 -11.18
CA ASP A 147 3.22 -13.88 -10.03
C ASP A 147 2.04 -14.82 -9.77
N LYS A 148 2.29 -16.13 -9.84
CA LYS A 148 1.27 -17.19 -9.65
C LYS A 148 0.65 -17.19 -8.23
N ASP A 149 1.28 -16.54 -7.27
CA ASP A 149 0.80 -16.45 -5.89
C ASP A 149 -0.23 -15.33 -5.70
N PHE A 150 -0.49 -14.53 -6.75
CA PHE A 150 -1.43 -13.42 -6.73
C PHE A 150 -2.52 -13.54 -7.81
N ASN A 151 -3.76 -13.24 -7.43
CA ASN A 151 -4.87 -13.05 -8.35
C ASN A 151 -5.37 -11.61 -8.28
N LEU A 152 -5.53 -10.95 -9.43
CA LEU A 152 -6.18 -9.63 -9.48
C LEU A 152 -7.66 -9.80 -9.11
N VAL A 153 -8.09 -9.18 -8.02
CA VAL A 153 -9.48 -9.29 -7.52
C VAL A 153 -10.27 -8.00 -7.65
N ALA A 154 -9.60 -6.84 -7.66
CA ALA A 154 -10.25 -5.55 -7.85
C ALA A 154 -9.26 -4.51 -8.39
N VAL A 155 -9.79 -3.39 -8.85
CA VAL A 155 -9.04 -2.20 -9.22
C VAL A 155 -9.70 -0.96 -8.62
N PHE A 156 -8.92 0.08 -8.32
CA PHE A 156 -9.43 1.37 -7.89
C PHE A 156 -9.18 2.43 -8.96
N GLY A 157 -10.23 3.17 -9.27
CA GLY A 157 -10.20 4.27 -10.24
C GLY A 157 -11.14 5.42 -9.83
N GLN A 158 -11.52 6.25 -10.79
CA GLN A 158 -12.38 7.43 -10.54
C GLN A 158 -13.75 7.07 -9.93
N SER A 159 -14.27 5.88 -10.22
CA SER A 159 -15.57 5.39 -9.73
C SER A 159 -15.47 4.54 -8.46
N GLY A 160 -14.32 4.55 -7.77
CA GLY A 160 -14.06 3.69 -6.62
C GLY A 160 -13.53 2.31 -7.00
N ILE A 161 -13.71 1.34 -6.08
CA ILE A 161 -13.30 -0.06 -6.26
C ILE A 161 -14.25 -0.78 -7.24
N SER A 162 -13.69 -1.59 -8.12
CA SER A 162 -14.43 -2.38 -9.12
C SER A 162 -13.80 -3.76 -9.31
N GLU A 163 -14.64 -4.79 -9.29
CA GLU A 163 -14.29 -6.18 -9.59
C GLU A 163 -14.64 -6.60 -11.03
N LYS A 164 -15.08 -5.63 -11.86
CA LYS A 164 -15.61 -5.92 -13.19
C LYS A 164 -14.53 -5.84 -14.26
N ASN A 165 -14.61 -6.75 -15.26
CA ASN A 165 -13.74 -6.74 -16.45
C ASN A 165 -12.25 -6.73 -16.11
N LEU A 166 -11.83 -7.49 -15.11
CA LEU A 166 -10.45 -7.56 -14.63
C LEU A 166 -9.50 -8.17 -15.66
N ASP A 167 -10.02 -9.05 -16.51
CA ASP A 167 -9.32 -9.67 -17.65
C ASP A 167 -8.81 -8.68 -18.70
N GLN A 168 -9.31 -7.45 -18.69
CA GLN A 168 -8.89 -6.37 -19.60
C GLN A 168 -7.64 -5.64 -19.12
N TYR A 169 -7.23 -5.81 -17.86
CA TYR A 169 -6.03 -5.21 -17.32
C TYR A 169 -4.79 -6.05 -17.66
N PHE A 170 -3.64 -5.43 -17.59
CA PHE A 170 -2.32 -6.05 -17.87
C PHE A 170 -2.14 -6.64 -19.28
N ILE A 171 -2.97 -6.22 -20.24
CA ILE A 171 -2.78 -6.51 -21.67
C ILE A 171 -1.81 -5.45 -22.24
N PRO A 172 -0.58 -5.83 -22.65
CA PRO A 172 0.39 -4.86 -23.20
C PRO A 172 -0.13 -4.21 -24.48
N LYS A 173 0.05 -2.89 -24.62
CA LYS A 173 -0.25 -2.16 -25.88
C LYS A 173 0.62 -2.61 -27.06
N LYS A 174 1.84 -3.02 -26.80
CA LYS A 174 2.76 -3.58 -27.80
C LYS A 174 2.94 -5.06 -27.52
N LYS A 175 3.03 -5.86 -28.57
CA LYS A 175 3.32 -7.28 -28.42
C LYS A 175 4.71 -7.45 -27.78
N THR A 176 4.72 -7.78 -26.50
CA THR A 176 5.90 -7.90 -25.64
C THR A 176 5.70 -9.09 -24.72
N GLU A 177 6.69 -9.95 -24.62
CA GLU A 177 6.71 -10.98 -23.58
C GLU A 177 7.03 -10.31 -22.24
N VAL A 178 6.09 -10.38 -21.32
CA VAL A 178 6.22 -9.75 -19.99
C VAL A 178 6.81 -10.79 -19.05
N THR A 179 8.06 -10.59 -18.67
CA THR A 179 8.79 -11.44 -17.72
C THR A 179 9.24 -10.64 -16.51
N THR A 180 9.47 -11.32 -15.38
CA THR A 180 10.05 -10.70 -14.17
C THR A 180 11.33 -9.94 -14.48
N LYS A 181 12.23 -10.56 -15.24
CA LYS A 181 13.50 -9.92 -15.65
C LYS A 181 13.25 -8.64 -16.44
N TYR A 182 12.35 -8.71 -17.44
CA TYR A 182 12.04 -7.55 -18.28
C TYR A 182 11.48 -6.37 -17.48
N LEU A 183 10.53 -6.64 -16.55
CA LEU A 183 9.95 -5.59 -15.72
C LEU A 183 10.97 -4.98 -14.76
N LYS A 184 11.82 -5.80 -14.14
CA LYS A 184 12.87 -5.32 -13.21
C LYS A 184 13.95 -4.50 -13.93
N ASP A 185 14.40 -4.94 -15.09
CA ASP A 185 15.39 -4.21 -15.92
C ASP A 185 14.82 -2.85 -16.38
N LEU A 186 13.51 -2.79 -16.65
CA LEU A 186 12.85 -1.56 -17.08
C LEU A 186 12.64 -0.56 -15.92
N GLY A 187 12.41 -1.03 -14.70
CA GLY A 187 12.20 -0.22 -13.49
C GLY A 187 10.99 0.74 -13.53
N ARG A 188 10.05 0.50 -14.44
CA ARG A 188 8.83 1.30 -14.62
C ARG A 188 7.72 0.49 -15.28
N SER A 189 6.50 1.03 -15.22
CA SER A 189 5.36 0.43 -15.92
C SER A 189 5.60 0.32 -17.42
N ILE A 190 5.17 -0.80 -18.01
CA ILE A 190 4.94 -0.89 -19.46
C ILE A 190 3.56 -0.31 -19.80
N GLY A 191 3.34 0.09 -21.04
CA GLY A 191 2.03 0.57 -21.49
C GLY A 191 1.03 -0.58 -21.60
N TYR A 192 -0.01 -0.56 -20.76
CA TYR A 192 -1.16 -1.46 -20.84
C TYR A 192 -2.35 -0.81 -21.54
N THR A 193 -3.21 -1.62 -22.15
CA THR A 193 -4.40 -1.15 -22.89
C THR A 193 -5.42 -0.49 -21.97
N LYS A 194 -5.58 -1.01 -20.75
CA LYS A 194 -6.42 -0.49 -19.69
C LYS A 194 -5.61 -0.30 -18.42
N THR A 195 -5.83 0.80 -17.71
CA THR A 195 -5.09 1.14 -16.48
C THR A 195 -6.04 1.57 -15.38
N ALA A 196 -5.61 1.42 -14.13
CA ALA A 196 -6.26 1.91 -12.94
C ALA A 196 -5.27 2.69 -12.07
N SER A 197 -5.76 3.45 -11.10
CA SER A 197 -4.90 4.15 -10.14
C SER A 197 -4.21 3.16 -9.20
N ASN A 198 -4.96 2.15 -8.76
CA ASN A 198 -4.45 1.06 -7.92
C ASN A 198 -5.05 -0.27 -8.37
N TYR A 199 -4.31 -1.34 -8.14
CA TYR A 199 -4.68 -2.73 -8.38
C TYR A 199 -4.67 -3.46 -7.05
N ILE A 200 -5.64 -4.35 -6.84
CA ILE A 200 -5.81 -5.11 -5.62
C ILE A 200 -5.71 -6.58 -5.98
N PHE A 201 -4.65 -7.22 -5.48
CA PHE A 201 -4.38 -8.63 -5.71
C PHE A 201 -4.58 -9.41 -4.42
N GLU A 202 -5.26 -10.54 -4.48
CA GLU A 202 -5.36 -11.49 -3.38
C GLU A 202 -4.20 -12.48 -3.44
N LYS A 203 -3.56 -12.75 -2.29
CA LYS A 203 -2.57 -13.82 -2.17
C LYS A 203 -3.28 -15.18 -2.04
N VAL A 204 -2.98 -16.10 -2.98
CA VAL A 204 -3.68 -17.41 -3.06
C VAL A 204 -2.88 -18.59 -2.50
N THR A 205 -1.58 -18.43 -2.26
CA THR A 205 -0.69 -19.51 -1.74
C THR A 205 0.06 -19.11 -0.51
#